data_8aa2fef92792553684d957c23bb9cb68
#
_entry.id   8aa2fef92792553684d957c23bb9cb68
#
_cell.length_a   1.000
_cell.length_b   1.000
_cell.length_c   1.000
_cell.angle_alpha   90.00
_cell.angle_beta   90.00
_cell.angle_gamma   90.00
#
_symmetry.space_group_name_H-M   'P 1'
#
loop_
_entity.id
_entity.type
_entity.pdbx_description
1 polymer ?
#
loop_
_entity_poly.entity_id
_entity_poly.type
_entity_poly.pdbx_seq_one_letter_code
_entity_poly.pdbx_strand_id
1 'polypeptide(L)' 'MKYITNYGDTFDIIAFKVYGNEELMGLIMNANLKHIETAVFDQGIEIEVPDVENTAEDLFLPPWRR' A
#
# COMPACT_ATOMS: atom_id res chain seq x y z
N MET A 1 -10.43 -0.87 -0.77
CA MET A 1 -10.11 -1.04 -2.20
C MET A 1 -9.19 -2.23 -2.37
N LYS A 2 -9.35 -2.94 -3.44
CA LYS A 2 -8.51 -4.11 -3.71
C LYS A 2 -7.67 -3.89 -4.95
N TYR A 3 -6.48 -4.44 -4.91
CA TYR A 3 -5.54 -4.34 -6.00
C TYR A 3 -5.17 -5.75 -6.46
N ILE A 4 -5.22 -5.96 -7.76
CA ILE A 4 -4.83 -7.26 -8.34
C ILE A 4 -3.42 -7.09 -8.87
N THR A 5 -2.51 -7.91 -8.35
CA THR A 5 -1.10 -7.77 -8.65
C THR A 5 -0.77 -8.24 -10.06
N ASN A 6 0.32 -7.68 -10.59
CA ASN A 6 0.95 -8.18 -11.80
C ASN A 6 2.21 -8.92 -11.39
N TYR A 7 2.68 -9.76 -12.26
CA TYR A 7 3.91 -10.50 -12.00
C TYR A 7 5.06 -9.52 -11.71
N GLY A 8 5.74 -9.74 -10.61
CA GLY A 8 6.85 -8.90 -10.22
C GLY A 8 6.51 -7.73 -9.33
N ASP A 9 5.25 -7.55 -8.97
CA ASP A 9 4.87 -6.48 -8.05
C ASP A 9 5.39 -6.76 -6.64
N THR A 10 5.66 -5.67 -5.91
CA THR A 10 6.04 -5.73 -4.50
C THR A 10 5.17 -4.74 -3.74
N PHE A 11 5.19 -4.81 -2.40
CA PHE A 11 4.45 -3.85 -1.59
C PHE A 11 4.85 -2.42 -1.91
N ASP A 12 6.13 -2.20 -2.10
CA ASP A 12 6.71 -0.92 -2.49
C ASP A 12 6.06 -0.38 -3.76
N ILE A 13 6.10 -1.21 -4.78
CA ILE A 13 5.58 -0.85 -6.10
C ILE A 13 4.09 -0.60 -6.02
N ILE A 14 3.37 -1.46 -5.29
CA ILE A 14 1.93 -1.32 -5.15
C ILE A 14 1.59 0.00 -4.46
N ALA A 15 2.30 0.31 -3.38
CA ALA A 15 2.07 1.56 -2.67
C ALA A 15 2.30 2.77 -3.57
N PHE A 16 3.33 2.72 -4.36
CA PHE A 16 3.63 3.79 -5.28
C PHE A 16 2.53 3.95 -6.34
N LYS A 17 2.06 2.83 -6.87
CA LYS A 17 1.03 2.86 -7.90
C LYS A 17 -0.32 3.35 -7.38
N VAL A 18 -0.66 2.95 -6.16
CA VAL A 18 -1.98 3.22 -5.60
C VAL A 18 -2.03 4.57 -4.90
N TYR A 19 -1.00 4.87 -4.12
CA TYR A 19 -0.97 6.09 -3.31
C TYR A 19 -0.06 7.16 -3.87
N GLY A 20 0.81 6.80 -4.79
CA GLY A 20 1.83 7.72 -5.28
C GLY A 20 2.97 7.92 -4.30
N ASN A 21 3.07 7.07 -3.28
CA ASN A 21 4.08 7.21 -2.24
C ASN A 21 4.42 5.84 -1.68
N GLU A 22 5.63 5.36 -1.93
CA GLU A 22 6.06 4.06 -1.47
C GLU A 22 6.21 3.97 0.05
N GLU A 23 6.32 5.10 0.71
CA GLU A 23 6.44 5.11 2.17
C GLU A 23 5.16 4.63 2.85
N LEU A 24 4.06 4.59 2.12
CA LEU A 24 2.78 4.13 2.64
C LEU A 24 2.62 2.61 2.55
N MET A 25 3.64 1.91 2.10
CA MET A 25 3.54 0.45 1.94
C MET A 25 3.23 -0.25 3.27
N GLY A 26 3.63 0.34 4.38
CA GLY A 26 3.35 -0.24 5.70
C GLY A 26 1.86 -0.40 5.96
N LEU A 27 1.05 0.48 5.42
CA LEU A 27 -0.39 0.40 5.57
C LEU A 27 -0.95 -0.79 4.80
N ILE A 28 -0.42 -1.02 3.60
CA ILE A 28 -0.82 -2.15 2.80
C ILE A 28 -0.37 -3.44 3.46
N MET A 29 0.84 -3.47 3.99
CA MET A 29 1.38 -4.65 4.66
C MET A 29 0.53 -5.02 5.87
N ASN A 30 0.13 -4.04 6.65
CA ASN A 30 -0.72 -4.28 7.81
C ASN A 30 -2.08 -4.85 7.43
N ALA A 31 -2.60 -4.45 6.29
CA ALA A 31 -3.88 -4.95 5.82
C ALA A 31 -3.77 -6.34 5.20
N ASN A 32 -2.56 -6.81 4.93
CA ASN A 32 -2.34 -8.07 4.23
C ASN A 32 -1.28 -8.89 4.95
N LEU A 33 -1.46 -9.11 6.23
CA LEU A 33 -0.47 -9.81 7.04
C LEU A 33 -0.16 -11.21 6.53
N LYS A 34 -1.13 -11.85 5.90
CA LYS A 34 -0.91 -13.19 5.35
C LYS A 34 0.08 -13.19 4.19
N HIS A 35 0.32 -12.04 3.60
CA HIS A 35 1.27 -11.91 2.48
C HIS A 35 2.54 -11.19 2.87
N ILE A 36 2.72 -10.91 4.16
CA ILE A 36 3.81 -10.03 4.59
C ILE A 36 5.19 -10.62 4.29
N GLU A 37 5.28 -11.94 4.18
CA GLU A 37 6.53 -12.59 3.86
C GLU A 37 6.79 -12.68 2.36
N THR A 38 5.83 -12.26 1.55
CA THR A 38 5.97 -12.33 0.11
C THR A 38 6.80 -11.15 -0.38
N ALA A 39 7.98 -11.43 -0.89
CA ALA A 39 8.86 -10.36 -1.40
C ALA A 39 8.38 -9.87 -2.76
N VAL A 40 8.01 -10.80 -3.63
CA VAL A 40 7.56 -10.47 -4.98
C VAL A 40 6.28 -11.24 -5.25
N PHE A 41 5.27 -10.54 -5.72
CA PHE A 41 3.97 -11.15 -5.98
C PHE A 41 3.89 -11.75 -7.37
N ASP A 42 3.12 -12.81 -7.47
CA ASP A 42 2.74 -13.36 -8.76
C ASP A 42 1.57 -12.55 -9.33
N GLN A 43 1.28 -12.82 -10.57
CA GLN A 43 0.14 -12.20 -11.21
C GLN A 43 -1.16 -12.70 -10.60
N GLY A 44 -2.09 -11.77 -10.42
CA GLY A 44 -3.44 -12.12 -10.01
C GLY A 44 -3.66 -12.28 -8.51
N ILE A 45 -2.72 -11.84 -7.69
CA ILE A 45 -2.90 -11.87 -6.23
C ILE A 45 -3.74 -10.68 -5.80
N GLU A 46 -4.76 -10.95 -5.01
CA GLU A 46 -5.64 -9.89 -4.52
C GLU A 46 -5.06 -9.30 -3.23
N ILE A 47 -4.78 -8.02 -3.26
CA ILE A 47 -4.19 -7.28 -2.14
C ILE A 47 -5.21 -6.26 -1.65
N GLU A 48 -5.44 -6.24 -0.35
CA GLU A 48 -6.30 -5.25 0.27
C GLU A 48 -5.55 -3.93 0.39
N VAL A 49 -6.14 -2.86 -0.12
CA VAL A 49 -5.52 -1.54 -0.09
C VAL A 49 -6.41 -0.60 0.71
N PRO A 50 -6.02 -0.27 1.94
CA PRO A 50 -6.83 0.64 2.76
C PRO A 50 -6.93 2.02 2.13
N ASP A 51 -8.05 2.66 2.35
CA ASP A 51 -8.21 4.05 1.96
C ASP A 51 -7.52 4.91 2.99
N VAL A 52 -6.43 5.56 2.59
CA VAL A 52 -5.61 6.35 3.51
C VAL A 52 -5.62 7.83 3.18
N GLU A 53 -6.51 8.23 2.30
CA GLU A 53 -6.52 9.61 1.85
C GLU A 53 -6.55 10.60 3.01
N ASN A 54 -7.51 10.45 3.91
CA ASN A 54 -7.60 11.31 5.08
C ASN A 54 -6.60 10.92 6.15
N THR A 55 -6.38 9.64 6.32
CA THR A 55 -5.46 9.14 7.33
C THR A 55 -4.04 9.57 7.05
N ALA A 56 -3.65 9.52 5.78
CA ALA A 56 -2.30 9.92 5.40
C ALA A 56 -2.05 11.39 5.74
N GLU A 57 -3.03 12.25 5.50
CA GLU A 57 -2.88 13.65 5.83
C GLU A 57 -2.67 13.84 7.33
N ASP A 58 -3.43 13.13 8.14
CA ASP A 58 -3.33 13.25 9.60
C ASP A 58 -2.01 12.71 10.12
N LEU A 59 -1.52 11.63 9.52
CA LEU A 59 -0.33 10.95 10.03
C LEU A 59 0.97 11.52 9.48
N PHE A 60 0.95 12.01 8.25
CA PHE A 60 2.19 12.36 7.56
C PHE A 60 2.36 13.84 7.29
N LEU A 61 1.30 14.62 7.42
CA LEU A 61 1.40 16.06 7.23
C LEU A 61 1.38 16.77 8.58
N PRO A 62 2.24 17.76 8.75
CA PRO A 62 2.22 18.55 9.99
C PRO A 62 0.90 19.32 10.10
N PRO A 63 0.45 19.61 11.32
CA PRO A 63 -0.81 20.33 11.51
C PRO A 63 -0.88 21.67 10.77
N TRP A 64 0.25 22.32 10.64
CA TRP A 64 0.27 23.65 10.01
C TRP A 64 0.10 23.60 8.49
N ARG A 65 0.10 22.41 7.92
CA ARG A 65 -0.08 22.25 6.48
C ARG A 65 -1.53 22.33 6.06
N ARG A 66 -2.43 22.29 6.99
CA ARG A 66 -3.86 22.30 6.69
C ARG A 66 -4.41 23.69 6.59
#